data_1a29a84cc212b1201fa75fbf22c672f0
#
_entry.id   1a29a84cc212b1201fa75fbf22c672f0
#
_cell.length_a   1.000
_cell.length_b   1.000
_cell.length_c   1.000
_cell.angle_alpha   90.00
_cell.angle_beta   90.00
_cell.angle_gamma   90.00
#
_symmetry.space_group_name_H-M   'P 1'
#
loop_
_entity.id
_entity.type
_entity.pdbx_description
1 polymer ?
#
loop_
_entity_poly.entity_id
_entity_poly.type
_entity_poly.pdbx_seq_one_letter_code
_entity_poly.pdbx_strand_id
1 'polypeptide(L)'
;MKILRYAANGEVKHGVLEPDDSIRELLGSPFGTFEKGRDVGKLADLRLLAPVEPSKVIGAGNNYRSHLTEDDITPEFPMLFMKPSSAVTGPEAPIVYPRTSHIKESGDKVVEYEAELVVVIGKEARHVSEENALDYVLGYTCGNDVSARVIQNS
;
A
#
# COMPACT_ATOMS: atom_id res chain seq x y z
N MET A 1 -13.36 3.43 10.69
CA MET A 1 -12.28 4.27 11.25
C MET A 1 -11.17 4.35 10.24
N LYS A 2 -10.53 5.50 10.07
CA LYS A 2 -9.35 5.67 9.20
C LYS A 2 -8.13 5.96 10.06
N ILE A 3 -7.09 5.14 9.92
CA ILE A 3 -5.81 5.29 10.63
C ILE A 3 -4.78 5.77 9.61
N LEU A 4 -3.91 6.68 10.03
CA LEU A 4 -2.83 7.22 9.19
C LEU A 4 -1.50 7.23 9.95
N ARG A 5 -0.40 7.28 9.19
CA ARG A 5 0.96 7.55 9.70
C ARG A 5 1.39 8.92 9.22
N TYR A 6 2.04 9.67 10.08
CA TYR A 6 2.54 11.00 9.77
C TYR A 6 3.87 11.30 10.46
N ALA A 7 4.62 12.22 9.88
CA ALA A 7 5.85 12.71 10.47
C ALA A 7 5.57 13.97 11.31
N ALA A 8 6.04 13.97 12.55
CA ALA A 8 5.98 15.14 13.45
C ALA A 8 7.25 15.24 14.29
N ASN A 9 7.92 16.39 14.27
CA ASN A 9 9.13 16.67 15.07
C ASN A 9 10.25 15.63 14.91
N GLY A 10 10.42 15.08 13.71
CA GLY A 10 11.42 14.04 13.43
C GLY A 10 11.01 12.62 13.84
N GLU A 11 9.82 12.44 14.39
CA GLU A 11 9.26 11.15 14.78
C GLU A 11 8.16 10.70 13.82
N VAL A 12 7.96 9.40 13.75
CA VAL A 12 6.81 8.78 13.07
C VAL A 12 5.71 8.51 14.08
N LYS A 13 4.51 9.01 13.79
CA LYS A 13 3.34 8.85 14.66
C LYS A 13 2.17 8.27 13.89
N HIS A 14 1.21 7.75 14.64
CA HIS A 14 -0.08 7.31 14.11
C HIS A 14 -1.19 8.23 14.59
N GLY A 15 -2.23 8.36 13.78
CA GLY A 15 -3.39 9.16 14.08
C GLY A 15 -4.67 8.53 13.55
N VAL A 16 -5.78 8.95 14.11
CA VAL A 16 -7.13 8.62 13.67
C VAL A 16 -7.74 9.86 13.03
N LEU A 17 -8.19 9.73 11.79
CA LEU A 17 -8.90 10.78 11.07
C LEU A 17 -10.34 10.86 11.58
N GLU A 18 -10.74 12.04 12.01
CA GLU A 18 -12.09 12.36 12.43
C GLU A 18 -12.93 12.92 11.26
N PRO A 19 -14.27 12.94 11.37
CA PRO A 19 -15.16 13.39 10.28
C PRO A 19 -14.98 14.85 9.86
N ASP A 20 -14.40 15.71 10.71
CA ASP A 20 -14.13 17.11 10.44
C ASP A 20 -12.71 17.39 9.92
N ASP A 21 -12.03 16.31 9.45
CA ASP A 21 -10.64 16.32 8.99
C ASP A 21 -9.60 16.65 10.08
N SER A 22 -9.99 16.68 11.35
CA SER A 22 -9.02 16.71 12.44
C SER A 22 -8.40 15.34 12.68
N ILE A 23 -7.19 15.35 13.24
CA ILE A 23 -6.45 14.13 13.54
C ILE A 23 -6.28 14.00 15.04
N ARG A 24 -6.75 12.89 15.60
CA ARG A 24 -6.45 12.50 16.98
C ARG A 24 -5.22 11.59 17.00
N GLU A 25 -4.23 11.93 17.82
CA GLU A 25 -3.06 11.07 18.04
C GLU A 25 -3.52 9.68 18.48
N LEU A 26 -2.92 8.63 17.92
CA LEU A 26 -3.16 7.26 18.33
C LEU A 26 -2.09 6.88 19.36
N LEU A 27 -2.51 6.63 20.60
CA LEU A 27 -1.66 6.20 21.70
C LEU A 27 -1.70 4.68 21.82
N GLY A 28 -0.57 4.02 21.58
CA GLY A 28 -0.48 2.57 21.50
C GLY A 28 -0.14 2.09 20.09
N SER A 29 -0.69 0.97 19.65
CA SER A 29 -0.36 0.36 18.37
C SER A 29 -1.61 0.12 17.51
N PRO A 30 -1.61 0.49 16.24
CA PRO A 30 -2.70 0.15 15.31
C PRO A 30 -2.86 -1.37 15.13
N PHE A 31 -1.81 -2.15 15.43
CA PHE A 31 -1.82 -3.61 15.40
C PHE A 31 -2.21 -4.28 16.73
N GLY A 32 -2.61 -3.50 17.71
CA GLY A 32 -2.98 -3.97 19.04
C GLY A 32 -4.03 -3.09 19.67
N THR A 33 -3.87 -2.79 20.96
CA THR A 33 -4.72 -1.85 21.68
C THR A 33 -4.22 -0.43 21.52
N PHE A 34 -5.13 0.51 21.37
CA PHE A 34 -4.82 1.94 21.31
C PHE A 34 -5.98 2.78 21.86
N GLU A 35 -5.65 4.01 22.22
CA GLU A 35 -6.58 5.04 22.64
C GLU A 35 -6.39 6.28 21.74
N LYS A 36 -7.46 7.08 21.61
CA LYS A 36 -7.38 8.39 20.97
C LYS A 36 -6.80 9.41 21.95
N GLY A 37 -5.66 9.95 21.61
CA GLY A 37 -4.99 11.00 22.35
C GLY A 37 -5.52 12.40 22.01
N ARG A 38 -4.64 13.40 22.12
CA ARG A 38 -4.94 14.81 21.82
C ARG A 38 -5.20 15.04 20.33
N ASP A 39 -5.84 16.14 20.02
CA ASP A 39 -5.89 16.72 18.68
C ASP A 39 -4.48 17.20 18.27
N VAL A 40 -4.06 16.88 17.04
CA VAL A 40 -2.75 17.23 16.50
C VAL A 40 -2.84 18.13 15.26
N GLY A 41 -4.04 18.59 14.90
CA GLY A 41 -4.30 19.49 13.79
C GLY A 41 -5.13 18.85 12.67
N LYS A 42 -5.14 19.48 11.51
CA LYS A 42 -5.91 19.04 10.36
C LYS A 42 -5.07 18.13 9.45
N LEU A 43 -5.74 17.25 8.72
CA LEU A 43 -5.10 16.35 7.75
C LEU A 43 -4.19 17.10 6.77
N ALA A 44 -4.63 18.26 6.29
CA ALA A 44 -3.89 19.08 5.32
C ALA A 44 -2.57 19.66 5.86
N ASP A 45 -2.42 19.74 7.18
CA ASP A 45 -1.23 20.30 7.82
C ASP A 45 -0.15 19.25 8.13
N LEU A 46 -0.46 17.97 7.90
CA LEU A 46 0.41 16.87 8.26
C LEU A 46 1.13 16.28 7.04
N ARG A 47 2.42 16.00 7.21
CA ARG A 47 3.17 15.20 6.25
C ARG A 47 2.82 13.73 6.44
N LEU A 48 1.98 13.21 5.56
CA LEU A 48 1.61 11.80 5.58
C LEU A 48 2.76 10.90 5.12
N LEU A 49 2.77 9.71 5.68
CA LEU A 49 3.67 8.62 5.32
C LEU A 49 2.84 7.45 4.77
N ALA A 50 3.51 6.43 4.22
CA ALA A 50 2.81 5.18 3.92
C ALA A 50 2.06 4.70 5.17
N PRO A 51 0.80 4.23 5.03
CA PRO A 51 -0.05 3.93 6.19
C PRO A 51 0.52 2.85 7.11
N VAL A 52 1.37 1.99 6.55
CA VAL A 52 2.10 0.95 7.28
C VAL A 52 3.55 0.88 6.81
N GLU A 53 4.39 0.27 7.63
CA GLU A 53 5.77 -0.09 7.30
C GLU A 53 5.87 -1.61 7.20
N PRO A 54 5.63 -2.17 6.00
CA PRO A 54 5.51 -3.61 5.87
C PRO A 54 6.89 -4.28 5.88
N SER A 55 6.98 -5.46 6.46
CA SER A 55 8.17 -6.32 6.35
C SER A 55 8.28 -6.95 4.96
N LYS A 56 7.16 -7.11 4.26
CA LYS A 56 7.06 -7.65 2.90
C LYS A 56 5.80 -7.11 2.22
N VAL A 57 5.87 -7.02 0.90
CA VAL A 57 4.72 -6.69 0.04
C VAL A 57 4.56 -7.84 -0.94
N ILE A 58 3.35 -8.38 -1.03
CA ILE A 58 2.99 -9.44 -1.94
C ILE A 58 1.92 -8.89 -2.88
N GLY A 59 2.20 -8.91 -4.18
CA GLY A 59 1.23 -8.57 -5.22
C GLY A 59 0.57 -9.82 -5.78
N ALA A 60 -0.65 -9.66 -6.31
CA ALA A 60 -1.38 -10.68 -7.03
C ALA A 60 -1.62 -10.20 -8.47
N GLY A 61 -0.86 -10.74 -9.42
CA GLY A 61 -0.98 -10.39 -10.84
C GLY A 61 -2.28 -10.91 -11.44
N ASN A 62 -2.79 -10.19 -12.46
CA ASN A 62 -4.03 -10.52 -13.19
C ASN A 62 -5.24 -10.76 -12.27
N ASN A 63 -5.31 -10.04 -11.16
CA ASN A 63 -6.33 -10.24 -10.13
C ASN A 63 -7.67 -9.52 -10.42
N TYR A 64 -7.69 -8.61 -11.40
CA TYR A 64 -8.90 -7.88 -11.79
C TYR A 64 -9.44 -8.40 -13.12
N ARG A 65 -10.70 -8.84 -13.14
CA ARG A 65 -11.35 -9.35 -14.35
C ARG A 65 -11.37 -8.35 -15.50
N SER A 66 -11.41 -7.06 -15.21
CA SER A 66 -11.35 -6.00 -16.22
C SER A 66 -10.00 -5.90 -16.94
N HIS A 67 -8.96 -6.52 -16.41
CA HIS A 67 -7.65 -6.61 -17.05
C HIS A 67 -7.50 -7.82 -17.97
N LEU A 68 -8.38 -8.82 -17.84
CA LEU A 68 -8.37 -9.99 -18.68
C LEU A 68 -9.09 -9.69 -19.99
N THR A 69 -8.50 -10.06 -21.11
CA THR A 69 -9.15 -10.07 -22.44
C THR A 69 -9.98 -11.34 -22.61
N GLU A 70 -10.78 -11.45 -23.67
CA GLU A 70 -11.58 -12.64 -23.95
C GLU A 70 -10.71 -13.90 -24.18
N ASP A 71 -9.47 -13.72 -24.61
CA ASP A 71 -8.50 -14.78 -24.86
C ASP A 71 -7.70 -15.18 -23.61
N ASP A 72 -7.80 -14.42 -22.53
CA ASP A 72 -7.06 -14.70 -21.29
C ASP A 72 -7.76 -15.79 -20.48
N ILE A 73 -6.99 -16.81 -20.09
CA ILE A 73 -7.44 -17.84 -19.16
C ILE A 73 -7.37 -17.28 -17.74
N THR A 74 -8.49 -17.30 -17.02
CA THR A 74 -8.50 -17.00 -15.60
C THR A 74 -7.55 -17.96 -14.88
N PRO A 75 -6.51 -17.50 -14.18
CA PRO A 75 -5.58 -18.38 -13.49
C PRO A 75 -6.31 -19.24 -12.43
N GLU A 76 -6.00 -20.52 -12.38
CA GLU A 76 -6.52 -21.45 -11.36
C GLU A 76 -6.02 -21.07 -9.95
N PHE A 77 -4.78 -20.54 -9.87
CA PHE A 77 -4.15 -20.07 -8.64
C PHE A 77 -3.70 -18.63 -8.79
N PRO A 78 -3.68 -17.84 -7.69
CA PRO A 78 -3.18 -16.47 -7.72
C PRO A 78 -1.73 -16.40 -8.19
N MET A 79 -1.44 -15.54 -9.15
CA MET A 79 -0.08 -15.22 -9.58
C MET A 79 0.56 -14.29 -8.56
N LEU A 80 1.30 -14.85 -7.60
CA LEU A 80 1.91 -14.08 -6.54
C LEU A 80 3.35 -13.66 -6.88
N PHE A 81 3.67 -12.41 -6.59
CA PHE A 81 5.03 -11.88 -6.68
C PHE A 81 5.36 -11.01 -5.46
N MET A 82 6.63 -10.76 -5.23
CA MET A 82 7.08 -9.95 -4.10
C MET A 82 7.69 -8.63 -4.55
N LYS A 83 7.37 -7.58 -3.81
CA LYS A 83 8.10 -6.30 -3.85
C LYS A 83 8.91 -6.14 -2.56
N PRO A 84 10.12 -5.58 -2.62
CA PRO A 84 10.86 -5.28 -1.40
C PRO A 84 10.13 -4.19 -0.59
N SER A 85 10.24 -4.25 0.73
CA SER A 85 9.66 -3.21 1.61
C SER A 85 10.18 -1.80 1.29
N SER A 86 11.41 -1.69 0.77
CA SER A 86 12.01 -0.43 0.34
C SER A 86 11.33 0.21 -0.89
N ALA A 87 10.47 -0.53 -1.59
CA ALA A 87 9.66 0.03 -2.70
C ALA A 87 8.45 0.82 -2.22
N VAL A 88 8.10 0.74 -0.93
CA VAL A 88 6.93 1.43 -0.38
C VAL A 88 7.25 2.90 -0.12
N THR A 89 6.44 3.79 -0.68
CA THR A 89 6.49 5.24 -0.44
C THR A 89 5.16 5.75 0.12
N GLY A 90 5.18 6.95 0.69
CA GLY A 90 3.98 7.61 1.19
C GLY A 90 3.21 8.38 0.11
N PRO A 91 2.04 8.94 0.47
CA PRO A 91 1.31 9.86 -0.39
C PRO A 91 2.19 11.03 -0.82
N GLU A 92 1.96 11.55 -2.03
CA GLU A 92 2.67 12.69 -2.62
C GLU A 92 4.21 12.53 -2.76
N ALA A 93 4.74 11.35 -2.44
CA ALA A 93 6.13 11.06 -2.70
C ALA A 93 6.39 10.97 -4.23
N PRO A 94 7.53 11.50 -4.71
CA PRO A 94 7.83 11.44 -6.13
C PRO A 94 8.05 9.99 -6.60
N ILE A 95 7.47 9.65 -7.75
CA ILE A 95 7.80 8.43 -8.48
C ILE A 95 9.12 8.66 -9.20
N VAL A 96 10.17 7.98 -8.75
CA VAL A 96 11.50 8.11 -9.34
C VAL A 96 11.59 7.25 -10.60
N TYR A 97 11.79 7.92 -11.74
CA TYR A 97 11.91 7.24 -13.01
C TYR A 97 13.22 6.43 -13.08
N PRO A 98 13.17 5.15 -13.46
CA PRO A 98 14.39 4.32 -13.53
C PRO A 98 15.36 4.85 -14.60
N ARG A 99 16.66 4.81 -14.30
CA ARG A 99 17.73 5.24 -15.22
C ARG A 99 18.42 4.03 -15.85
N THR A 100 17.74 3.34 -16.75
CA THR A 100 18.32 2.22 -17.48
C THR A 100 18.40 2.50 -18.98
N SER A 101 19.33 1.84 -19.70
CA SER A 101 19.46 1.96 -21.15
C SER A 101 18.18 1.50 -21.87
N HIS A 102 17.54 0.45 -21.37
CA HIS A 102 16.29 -0.11 -21.95
C HIS A 102 15.14 0.89 -21.96
N ILE A 103 15.12 1.80 -20.98
CA ILE A 103 14.10 2.86 -20.90
C ILE A 103 14.34 3.95 -21.94
N LYS A 104 15.59 4.30 -22.23
CA LYS A 104 15.92 5.33 -23.23
C LYS A 104 15.54 4.91 -24.64
N GLU A 105 15.54 3.61 -24.92
CA GLU A 105 15.27 3.06 -26.25
C GLU A 105 13.77 2.84 -26.52
N SER A 106 12.92 2.81 -25.48
CA SER A 106 11.52 2.41 -25.57
C SER A 106 10.52 3.56 -25.75
N GLY A 107 10.98 4.82 -25.71
CA GLY A 107 10.09 5.99 -25.76
C GLY A 107 9.32 6.25 -24.45
N ASP A 108 8.28 7.10 -24.53
CA ASP A 108 7.66 7.71 -23.34
C ASP A 108 6.71 6.82 -22.50
N LYS A 109 6.42 5.57 -22.91
CA LYS A 109 5.46 4.69 -22.22
C LYS A 109 6.14 3.58 -21.42
N VAL A 110 6.95 3.95 -20.45
CA VAL A 110 7.82 2.98 -19.78
C VAL A 110 7.40 2.70 -18.36
N VAL A 111 6.79 3.68 -17.70
CA VAL A 111 6.33 3.57 -16.32
C VAL A 111 4.83 3.83 -16.28
N GLU A 112 4.10 2.85 -15.80
CA GLU A 112 2.65 2.88 -15.72
C GLU A 112 2.20 2.86 -14.26
N TYR A 113 1.03 3.44 -14.00
CA TYR A 113 0.35 3.32 -12.71
C TYR A 113 -0.59 2.12 -12.72
N GLU A 114 -0.73 1.50 -11.55
CA GLU A 114 -1.71 0.44 -11.32
C GLU A 114 -2.45 0.72 -10.03
N ALA A 115 -3.74 1.04 -10.15
CA ALA A 115 -4.59 1.28 -8.97
C ALA A 115 -4.93 -0.06 -8.30
N GLU A 116 -4.54 -0.21 -7.03
CA GLU A 116 -4.64 -1.46 -6.29
C GLU A 116 -5.44 -1.33 -4.98
N LEU A 117 -6.21 -2.36 -4.66
CA LEU A 117 -6.72 -2.59 -3.33
C LEU A 117 -5.64 -3.28 -2.50
N VAL A 118 -5.13 -2.58 -1.51
CA VAL A 118 -4.13 -3.14 -0.59
C VAL A 118 -4.80 -3.66 0.67
N VAL A 119 -4.53 -4.92 0.99
CA VAL A 119 -4.96 -5.59 2.23
C VAL A 119 -3.82 -5.55 3.22
N VAL A 120 -4.04 -4.96 4.39
CA VAL A 120 -3.06 -4.91 5.48
C VAL A 120 -3.30 -6.06 6.44
N ILE A 121 -2.36 -7.00 6.51
CA ILE A 121 -2.41 -8.12 7.44
C ILE A 121 -1.99 -7.63 8.83
N GLY A 122 -2.85 -7.83 9.81
CA GLY A 122 -2.71 -7.32 11.18
C GLY A 122 -2.18 -8.31 12.21
N LYS A 123 -2.13 -9.59 11.87
CA LYS A 123 -1.69 -10.66 12.77
C LYS A 123 -0.78 -11.63 12.03
N GLU A 124 0.08 -12.32 12.74
CA GLU A 124 0.82 -13.43 12.18
C GLU A 124 -0.16 -14.51 11.66
N ALA A 125 0.00 -14.88 10.37
CA ALA A 125 -0.88 -15.80 9.67
C ALA A 125 -0.06 -16.96 9.10
N ARG A 126 -0.41 -18.20 9.50
CA ARG A 126 0.18 -19.43 8.96
C ARG A 126 -0.88 -20.53 8.95
N HIS A 127 -1.04 -21.18 7.80
CA HIS A 127 -2.01 -22.27 7.63
C HIS A 127 -3.45 -21.86 8.04
N VAL A 128 -3.81 -20.61 7.74
CA VAL A 128 -5.14 -20.06 8.01
C VAL A 128 -6.12 -20.60 6.98
N SER A 129 -7.28 -21.09 7.43
CA SER A 129 -8.34 -21.49 6.52
C SER A 129 -8.98 -20.28 5.84
N GLU A 130 -9.60 -20.47 4.68
CA GLU A 130 -10.30 -19.42 3.95
C GLU A 130 -11.37 -18.74 4.80
N GLU A 131 -12.14 -19.53 5.57
CA GLU A 131 -13.20 -19.05 6.46
C GLU A 131 -12.69 -18.03 7.50
N ASN A 132 -11.44 -18.19 7.96
CA ASN A 132 -10.85 -17.36 9.01
C ASN A 132 -9.87 -16.31 8.45
N ALA A 133 -9.67 -16.25 7.13
CA ALA A 133 -8.66 -15.38 6.53
C ALA A 133 -8.90 -13.89 6.85
N LEU A 134 -10.14 -13.44 6.84
CA LEU A 134 -10.51 -12.05 7.11
C LEU A 134 -10.26 -11.61 8.56
N ASP A 135 -10.19 -12.54 9.51
CA ASP A 135 -9.88 -12.25 10.91
C ASP A 135 -8.43 -11.79 11.12
N TYR A 136 -7.59 -11.98 10.10
CA TYR A 136 -6.17 -11.57 10.10
C TYR A 136 -5.96 -10.22 9.42
N VAL A 137 -7.00 -9.65 8.82
CA VAL A 137 -6.93 -8.34 8.14
C VAL A 137 -7.10 -7.22 9.16
N LEU A 138 -6.13 -6.31 9.21
CA LEU A 138 -6.22 -5.07 9.98
C LEU A 138 -7.13 -4.07 9.28
N GLY A 139 -7.04 -3.97 7.98
CA GLY A 139 -7.78 -3.03 7.18
C GLY A 139 -7.33 -2.99 5.72
N TYR A 140 -7.83 -1.99 5.01
CA TYR A 140 -7.63 -1.82 3.58
C TYR A 140 -7.14 -0.40 3.29
N THR A 141 -6.34 -0.27 2.25
CA THR A 141 -5.95 1.03 1.71
C THR A 141 -5.82 0.97 0.19
N CYS A 142 -5.74 2.13 -0.45
CA CYS A 142 -5.40 2.19 -1.87
C CYS A 142 -3.88 2.14 -2.04
N GLY A 143 -3.44 1.49 -3.11
CA GLY A 143 -2.05 1.47 -3.54
C GLY A 143 -1.91 1.89 -4.99
N ASN A 144 -0.68 2.16 -5.38
CA ASN A 144 -0.30 2.33 -6.77
C ASN A 144 0.91 1.42 -7.02
N ASP A 145 0.69 0.31 -7.72
CA ASP A 145 1.75 -0.59 -8.13
C ASP A 145 2.44 -0.06 -9.39
N VAL A 146 3.33 0.89 -9.18
CA VAL A 146 4.07 1.54 -10.27
C VAL A 146 4.99 0.54 -10.95
N SER A 147 4.73 0.28 -12.24
CA SER A 147 5.39 -0.75 -13.02
C SER A 147 6.16 -0.19 -14.21
N ALA A 148 7.43 -0.57 -14.32
CA ALA A 148 8.26 -0.30 -15.50
C ALA A 148 8.16 -1.48 -16.48
N ARG A 149 7.17 -1.46 -17.37
CA ARG A 149 6.83 -2.59 -18.26
C ARG A 149 8.00 -3.11 -19.08
N VAL A 150 8.86 -2.23 -19.57
CA VAL A 150 10.03 -2.63 -20.36
C VAL A 150 10.99 -3.47 -19.55
N ILE A 151 11.15 -3.15 -18.25
CA ILE A 151 12.02 -3.92 -17.36
C ILE A 151 11.33 -5.23 -16.93
N GLN A 152 10.02 -5.18 -16.72
CA GLN A 152 9.23 -6.34 -16.31
C GLN A 152 9.24 -7.46 -17.38
N ASN A 153 9.23 -7.08 -18.66
CA ASN A 153 9.13 -8.01 -19.79
C ASN A 153 10.48 -8.35 -20.43
N SER A 154 11.61 -7.91 -19.85
CA SER A 154 12.97 -8.15 -20.37
C SER A 154 13.61 -9.46 -19.89
#